data_dba60c2a47851f5c5326a23ecda9c4b6
#
_entry.id   dba60c2a47851f5c5326a23ecda9c4b6
#
_cell.length_a   1.000
_cell.length_b   1.000
_cell.length_c   1.000
_cell.angle_alpha   90.00
_cell.angle_beta   90.00
_cell.angle_gamma   90.00
#
_symmetry.space_group_name_H-M   'P 1'
#
loop_
_entity.id
_entity.type
_entity.pdbx_description
1 polymer ?
#
loop_
_entity_poly.entity_id
_entity_poly.type
_entity_poly.pdbx_seq_one_letter_code
_entity_poly.pdbx_strand_id
1 'polypeptide(L)'
;MNKKSILFICPEIPFPPNTGGKKAMHNHISSLIASNQYHIILVVFDVDGNRSENIKQYDVPNVQIHYFSRKIKRLGDGLSGIKDAVLAFFSCKPRICKVREHAELLAKVDEIISKSMPDKIILEYLPAFELLPKMYWDNSNVYYICQNIEGKVAYDNAMHKLFTFSGLIFLIEFFKTNNYEKEVLKKLKNTITISSVDENILKHKYKSMHVTNYPEFVHPKTEQWIGLNKKTILFVGASTYYPNKDALIWLVKKCFPLIQKMDSDIRLIVCGTKLEAIKSSLNGTSLCNVDFRGFVSDSELHRAHMEADLFICPIVLGSGIKLKVLEAISYSMPIAATSEALNGIDFVKINPILFRDNAYISASNIVKLINDKAQLTTLSENLKEETSRFIKDRIALTELFE
;
A
#
# COMPACT_ATOMS: atom_id res chain seq x y z
N MET A 1 8.92 -35.97 -6.25
CA MET A 1 8.19 -35.19 -7.26
C MET A 1 8.95 -33.91 -7.49
N ASN A 2 9.21 -33.54 -8.74
CA ASN A 2 9.79 -32.21 -9.01
C ASN A 2 8.79 -31.14 -8.59
N LYS A 3 9.24 -30.16 -7.79
CA LYS A 3 8.39 -29.02 -7.42
C LYS A 3 8.02 -28.24 -8.69
N LYS A 4 6.77 -27.78 -8.77
CA LYS A 4 6.36 -26.81 -9.78
C LYS A 4 7.19 -25.52 -9.65
N SER A 5 7.40 -24.80 -10.74
CA SER A 5 8.20 -23.59 -10.77
C SER A 5 7.34 -22.34 -10.98
N ILE A 6 7.67 -21.28 -10.25
CA ILE A 6 7.03 -19.96 -10.38
C ILE A 6 8.09 -18.93 -10.77
N LEU A 7 7.84 -18.18 -11.83
CA LEU A 7 8.56 -16.96 -12.13
C LEU A 7 7.80 -15.78 -11.50
N PHE A 8 8.42 -15.14 -10.52
CA PHE A 8 7.83 -13.97 -9.83
C PHE A 8 8.59 -12.69 -10.21
N ILE A 9 7.90 -11.73 -10.82
CA ILE A 9 8.49 -10.49 -11.34
C ILE A 9 8.08 -9.29 -10.51
N CYS A 10 9.08 -8.66 -9.87
CA CYS A 10 8.94 -7.43 -9.08
C CYS A 10 9.55 -6.23 -9.80
N PRO A 11 8.79 -5.15 -10.04
CA PRO A 11 9.30 -3.94 -10.72
C PRO A 11 10.10 -3.02 -9.79
N GLU A 12 10.29 -3.40 -8.54
CA GLU A 12 11.14 -2.75 -7.53
C GLU A 12 11.58 -3.74 -6.45
N ILE A 13 12.56 -3.37 -5.62
CA ILE A 13 12.99 -4.21 -4.51
C ILE A 13 11.93 -4.17 -3.39
N PRO A 14 11.36 -5.33 -2.98
CA PRO A 14 10.33 -5.39 -1.95
C PRO A 14 10.84 -5.05 -0.55
N PHE A 15 12.13 -5.21 -0.27
CA PHE A 15 12.72 -4.99 1.05
C PHE A 15 13.66 -3.77 1.10
N PRO A 16 13.71 -2.98 2.19
CA PRO A 16 12.81 -3.06 3.35
C PRO A 16 11.36 -2.68 2.99
N PRO A 17 10.36 -3.32 3.63
CA PRO A 17 8.95 -3.13 3.32
C PRO A 17 8.40 -1.82 3.92
N ASN A 18 9.00 -0.69 3.55
CA ASN A 18 8.76 0.63 4.14
C ASN A 18 7.65 1.44 3.43
N THR A 19 7.06 0.87 2.38
CA THR A 19 5.88 1.42 1.69
C THR A 19 4.80 0.36 1.54
N GLY A 20 3.56 0.79 1.29
CA GLY A 20 2.44 -0.15 1.12
C GLY A 20 2.69 -1.20 0.05
N GLY A 21 3.08 -0.77 -1.15
CA GLY A 21 3.36 -1.69 -2.25
C GLY A 21 4.49 -2.68 -1.95
N LYS A 22 5.59 -2.20 -1.34
CA LYS A 22 6.70 -3.08 -0.96
C LYS A 22 6.31 -4.10 0.11
N LYS A 23 5.45 -3.70 1.06
CA LYS A 23 4.96 -4.60 2.11
C LYS A 23 4.11 -5.73 1.52
N ALA A 24 3.21 -5.41 0.59
CA ALA A 24 2.41 -6.40 -0.11
C ALA A 24 3.29 -7.36 -0.92
N MET A 25 4.24 -6.84 -1.74
CA MET A 25 5.19 -7.66 -2.48
C MET A 25 6.00 -8.58 -1.57
N HIS A 26 6.52 -8.05 -0.46
CA HIS A 26 7.29 -8.81 0.52
C HIS A 26 6.45 -9.93 1.14
N ASN A 27 5.21 -9.65 1.52
CA ASN A 27 4.28 -10.63 2.11
C ASN A 27 3.97 -11.76 1.11
N HIS A 28 3.70 -11.44 -0.16
CA HIS A 28 3.41 -12.43 -1.19
C HIS A 28 4.62 -13.37 -1.43
N ILE A 29 5.82 -12.81 -1.61
CA ILE A 29 7.05 -13.59 -1.79
C ILE A 29 7.32 -14.47 -0.56
N SER A 30 7.23 -13.89 0.64
CA SER A 30 7.47 -14.60 1.90
C SER A 30 6.46 -15.74 2.11
N SER A 31 5.21 -15.54 1.73
CA SER A 31 4.16 -16.57 1.78
C SER A 31 4.47 -17.73 0.81
N LEU A 32 4.91 -17.44 -0.41
CA LEU A 32 5.31 -18.46 -1.38
C LEU A 32 6.54 -19.24 -0.91
N ILE A 33 7.54 -18.56 -0.34
CA ILE A 33 8.73 -19.20 0.23
C ILE A 33 8.35 -20.13 1.38
N ALA A 34 7.53 -19.64 2.31
CA ALA A 34 7.09 -20.38 3.48
C ALA A 34 6.26 -21.63 3.14
N SER A 35 5.49 -21.59 2.05
CA SER A 35 4.73 -22.75 1.58
C SER A 35 5.60 -23.94 1.19
N ASN A 36 6.83 -23.69 0.76
CA ASN A 36 7.81 -24.67 0.28
C ASN A 36 7.28 -25.59 -0.84
N GLN A 37 6.21 -25.20 -1.54
CA GLN A 37 5.56 -25.99 -2.60
C GLN A 37 6.20 -25.79 -3.97
N TYR A 38 6.85 -24.64 -4.18
CA TYR A 38 7.38 -24.21 -5.47
C TYR A 38 8.89 -24.00 -5.45
N HIS A 39 9.51 -24.15 -6.62
CA HIS A 39 10.78 -23.51 -6.93
C HIS A 39 10.50 -22.12 -7.45
N ILE A 40 11.03 -21.09 -6.80
CA ILE A 40 10.74 -19.69 -7.11
C ILE A 40 11.89 -19.08 -7.90
N ILE A 41 11.61 -18.57 -9.09
CA ILE A 41 12.54 -17.77 -9.88
C ILE A 41 12.12 -16.32 -9.68
N LEU A 42 12.88 -15.60 -8.86
CA LEU A 42 12.56 -14.23 -8.47
C LEU A 42 13.33 -13.23 -9.33
N VAL A 43 12.62 -12.50 -10.19
CA VAL A 43 13.17 -11.39 -10.98
C VAL A 43 12.85 -10.08 -10.28
N VAL A 44 13.89 -9.32 -9.93
CA VAL A 44 13.74 -8.03 -9.23
C VAL A 44 14.46 -6.92 -10.00
N PHE A 45 13.77 -5.83 -10.24
CA PHE A 45 14.32 -4.64 -10.87
C PHE A 45 14.56 -3.51 -9.87
N ASP A 46 15.83 -3.21 -9.60
CA ASP A 46 16.23 -2.12 -8.71
C ASP A 46 16.23 -0.77 -9.45
N VAL A 47 15.24 0.05 -9.18
CA VAL A 47 15.05 1.39 -9.75
C VAL A 47 15.95 2.46 -9.12
N ASP A 48 16.49 2.20 -7.93
CA ASP A 48 17.35 3.13 -7.20
C ASP A 48 18.84 2.90 -7.46
N GLY A 49 19.20 1.69 -7.94
CA GLY A 49 20.57 1.25 -8.18
C GLY A 49 21.36 0.93 -6.89
N ASN A 50 22.16 -0.13 -6.91
CA ASN A 50 23.07 -0.54 -5.83
C ASN A 50 22.45 -0.98 -4.50
N ARG A 51 21.27 -1.61 -4.53
CA ARG A 51 20.61 -2.16 -3.34
C ARG A 51 20.55 -3.69 -3.31
N SER A 52 21.54 -4.37 -3.91
CA SER A 52 21.58 -5.84 -3.95
C SER A 52 21.57 -6.50 -2.57
N GLU A 53 22.11 -5.84 -1.53
CA GLU A 53 22.08 -6.31 -0.15
C GLU A 53 20.65 -6.57 0.36
N ASN A 54 19.68 -5.76 -0.10
CA ASN A 54 18.29 -5.86 0.32
C ASN A 54 17.56 -7.11 -0.23
N ILE A 55 18.20 -7.87 -1.12
CA ILE A 55 17.63 -9.08 -1.72
C ILE A 55 18.12 -10.33 -1.02
N LYS A 56 19.22 -10.26 -0.29
CA LYS A 56 19.85 -11.41 0.38
C LYS A 56 18.90 -12.18 1.31
N GLN A 57 17.90 -11.53 1.87
CA GLN A 57 16.89 -12.18 2.70
C GLN A 57 16.04 -13.22 1.95
N TYR A 58 15.98 -13.15 0.60
CA TYR A 58 15.27 -14.12 -0.23
C TYR A 58 16.22 -15.22 -0.76
N ASP A 59 17.51 -15.18 -0.42
CA ASP A 59 18.50 -16.17 -0.81
C ASP A 59 18.35 -17.43 0.06
N VAL A 60 17.41 -18.26 -0.31
CA VAL A 60 17.08 -19.52 0.35
C VAL A 60 17.03 -20.66 -0.68
N PRO A 61 17.19 -21.94 -0.28
CA PRO A 61 17.45 -23.06 -1.20
C PRO A 61 16.45 -23.27 -2.33
N ASN A 62 15.19 -22.81 -2.16
CA ASN A 62 14.14 -22.95 -3.18
C ASN A 62 13.89 -21.68 -3.98
N VAL A 63 14.77 -20.66 -3.88
CA VAL A 63 14.65 -19.40 -4.61
C VAL A 63 15.89 -19.14 -5.44
N GLN A 64 15.70 -18.94 -6.74
CA GLN A 64 16.73 -18.47 -7.66
C GLN A 64 16.48 -16.97 -7.94
N ILE A 65 17.45 -16.11 -7.61
CA ILE A 65 17.31 -14.67 -7.73
C ILE A 65 18.00 -14.16 -9.00
N HIS A 66 17.25 -13.39 -9.79
CA HIS A 66 17.76 -12.60 -10.91
C HIS A 66 17.59 -11.12 -10.59
N TYR A 67 18.69 -10.46 -10.25
CA TYR A 67 18.74 -9.07 -9.90
C TYR A 67 19.19 -8.20 -11.07
N PHE A 68 18.38 -7.21 -11.39
CA PHE A 68 18.69 -6.19 -12.38
C PHE A 68 18.63 -4.81 -11.76
N SER A 69 19.60 -3.97 -12.06
CA SER A 69 19.72 -2.66 -11.46
C SER A 69 19.89 -1.59 -12.53
N ARG A 70 19.08 -0.54 -12.45
CA ARG A 70 19.23 0.67 -13.24
C ARG A 70 18.72 1.85 -12.45
N LYS A 71 19.61 2.76 -12.07
CA LYS A 71 19.21 4.01 -11.40
C LYS A 71 18.31 4.82 -12.32
N ILE A 72 17.06 4.98 -11.94
CA ILE A 72 16.12 5.86 -12.62
C ILE A 72 16.43 7.30 -12.23
N LYS A 73 16.70 8.14 -13.22
CA LYS A 73 17.02 9.54 -13.01
C LYS A 73 15.76 10.35 -12.72
N ARG A 74 15.84 11.23 -11.72
CA ARG A 74 14.76 12.15 -11.33
C ARG A 74 15.02 13.53 -11.90
N LEU A 75 14.01 14.39 -11.95
CA LEU A 75 14.16 15.79 -12.43
C LEU A 75 15.27 16.57 -11.73
N GLY A 76 15.62 16.22 -10.47
CA GLY A 76 16.74 16.82 -9.73
C GLY A 76 18.14 16.29 -10.08
N ASP A 77 18.24 15.26 -10.94
CA ASP A 77 19.52 14.64 -11.32
C ASP A 77 20.19 15.33 -12.56
N GLY A 78 19.96 16.63 -12.73
CA GLY A 78 20.55 17.43 -13.80
C GLY A 78 19.93 17.20 -15.19
N LEU A 79 20.67 17.55 -16.24
CA LEU A 79 20.20 17.49 -17.65
C LEU A 79 19.68 16.12 -18.07
N SER A 80 20.28 15.05 -17.56
CA SER A 80 19.86 13.69 -17.88
C SER A 80 18.51 13.31 -17.24
N GLY A 81 18.20 13.80 -16.03
CA GLY A 81 16.89 13.63 -15.40
C GLY A 81 15.79 14.43 -16.12
N ILE A 82 16.14 15.61 -16.66
CA ILE A 82 15.22 16.39 -17.50
C ILE A 82 14.93 15.66 -18.80
N LYS A 83 15.94 15.10 -19.47
CA LYS A 83 15.78 14.30 -20.70
C LYS A 83 14.85 13.11 -20.48
N ASP A 84 15.06 12.34 -19.41
CA ASP A 84 14.22 11.18 -19.10
C ASP A 84 12.77 11.59 -18.78
N ALA A 85 12.57 12.73 -18.10
CA ALA A 85 11.25 13.28 -17.83
C ALA A 85 10.53 13.74 -19.12
N VAL A 86 11.24 14.39 -20.04
CA VAL A 86 10.71 14.82 -21.35
C VAL A 86 10.34 13.61 -22.20
N LEU A 87 11.22 12.61 -22.30
CA LEU A 87 10.93 11.37 -23.02
C LEU A 87 9.73 10.61 -22.44
N ALA A 88 9.61 10.58 -21.12
CA ALA A 88 8.45 9.99 -20.46
C ALA A 88 7.17 10.81 -20.72
N PHE A 89 7.27 12.13 -20.77
CA PHE A 89 6.13 13.01 -21.04
C PHE A 89 5.55 12.79 -22.44
N PHE A 90 6.39 12.67 -23.48
CA PHE A 90 5.95 12.41 -24.86
C PHE A 90 5.67 10.92 -25.15
N SER A 91 5.92 10.02 -24.22
CA SER A 91 5.57 8.60 -24.36
C SER A 91 4.06 8.39 -24.23
N CYS A 92 3.52 7.41 -24.96
CA CYS A 92 2.14 6.92 -24.75
C CYS A 92 2.00 6.09 -23.47
N LYS A 93 3.12 5.61 -22.86
CA LYS A 93 3.13 4.86 -21.63
C LYS A 93 3.15 5.79 -20.42
N PRO A 94 2.52 5.39 -19.28
CA PRO A 94 2.65 6.12 -18.04
C PRO A 94 4.10 6.15 -17.58
N ARG A 95 4.51 7.21 -16.89
CA ARG A 95 5.89 7.39 -16.45
C ARG A 95 6.40 6.23 -15.61
N ILE A 96 5.57 5.70 -14.71
CA ILE A 96 5.93 4.56 -13.84
C ILE A 96 6.30 3.30 -14.63
N CYS A 97 5.73 3.11 -15.82
CA CYS A 97 6.04 2.02 -16.75
C CYS A 97 7.23 2.40 -17.65
N LYS A 98 7.20 3.58 -18.28
CA LYS A 98 8.23 4.01 -19.24
C LYS A 98 9.64 3.98 -18.68
N VAL A 99 9.83 4.36 -17.42
CA VAL A 99 11.15 4.36 -16.76
C VAL A 99 11.70 2.93 -16.52
N ARG A 100 10.86 1.90 -16.60
CA ARG A 100 11.24 0.49 -16.46
C ARG A 100 11.41 -0.25 -17.78
N GLU A 101 11.04 0.37 -18.89
CA GLU A 101 11.21 -0.20 -20.22
C GLU A 101 12.71 -0.34 -20.56
N HIS A 102 13.15 -1.60 -20.81
CA HIS A 102 14.54 -1.91 -21.10
C HIS A 102 14.65 -3.16 -21.98
N ALA A 103 15.11 -3.00 -23.22
CA ALA A 103 15.15 -4.08 -24.20
C ALA A 103 16.04 -5.26 -23.79
N GLU A 104 17.22 -4.98 -23.20
CA GLU A 104 18.12 -6.05 -22.73
C GLU A 104 17.52 -6.85 -21.58
N LEU A 105 16.75 -6.19 -20.69
CA LEU A 105 16.07 -6.85 -19.59
C LEU A 105 14.95 -7.74 -20.09
N LEU A 106 14.16 -7.26 -21.05
CA LEU A 106 13.13 -8.09 -21.71
C LEU A 106 13.74 -9.33 -22.36
N ALA A 107 14.87 -9.18 -23.07
CA ALA A 107 15.57 -10.33 -23.68
C ALA A 107 16.08 -11.32 -22.63
N LYS A 108 16.61 -10.85 -21.50
CA LYS A 108 17.06 -11.71 -20.38
C LYS A 108 15.89 -12.42 -19.70
N VAL A 109 14.76 -11.76 -19.52
CA VAL A 109 13.55 -12.40 -18.94
C VAL A 109 12.99 -13.44 -19.92
N ASP A 110 13.01 -13.17 -21.23
CA ASP A 110 12.64 -14.15 -22.26
C ASP A 110 13.55 -15.37 -22.24
N GLU A 111 14.86 -15.18 -22.09
CA GLU A 111 15.84 -16.26 -21.92
C GLU A 111 15.56 -17.09 -20.65
N ILE A 112 15.26 -16.42 -19.51
CA ILE A 112 14.88 -17.11 -18.26
C ILE A 112 13.64 -17.96 -18.49
N ILE A 113 12.59 -17.42 -19.10
CA ILE A 113 11.34 -18.16 -19.38
C ILE A 113 11.62 -19.35 -20.28
N SER A 114 12.36 -19.15 -21.36
CA SER A 114 12.68 -20.21 -22.34
C SER A 114 13.49 -21.35 -21.73
N LYS A 115 14.41 -21.04 -20.80
CA LYS A 115 15.26 -22.06 -20.13
C LYS A 115 14.56 -22.76 -18.97
N SER A 116 13.79 -22.03 -18.17
CA SER A 116 13.17 -22.57 -16.96
C SER A 116 11.79 -23.14 -17.19
N MET A 117 11.10 -22.72 -18.26
CA MET A 117 9.71 -23.09 -18.58
C MET A 117 8.80 -23.07 -17.34
N PRO A 118 8.61 -21.91 -16.69
CA PRO A 118 7.90 -21.85 -15.43
C PRO A 118 6.43 -22.26 -15.57
N ASP A 119 5.93 -23.04 -14.62
CA ASP A 119 4.52 -23.44 -14.59
C ASP A 119 3.60 -22.24 -14.45
N LYS A 120 4.03 -21.22 -13.71
CA LYS A 120 3.29 -19.97 -13.48
C LYS A 120 4.21 -18.76 -13.59
N ILE A 121 3.67 -17.65 -14.08
CA ILE A 121 4.33 -16.35 -14.14
C ILE A 121 3.47 -15.37 -13.34
N ILE A 122 4.04 -14.78 -12.30
CA ILE A 122 3.35 -13.84 -11.43
C ILE A 122 3.96 -12.45 -11.63
N LEU A 123 3.12 -11.49 -11.96
CA LEU A 123 3.48 -10.08 -12.10
C LEU A 123 2.91 -9.31 -10.92
N GLU A 124 3.78 -8.75 -10.12
CA GLU A 124 3.37 -7.92 -8.99
C GLU A 124 3.41 -6.46 -9.38
N TYR A 125 2.27 -5.76 -9.34
CA TYR A 125 2.13 -4.35 -9.67
C TYR A 125 2.25 -4.02 -11.17
N LEU A 126 1.47 -3.03 -11.66
CA LEU A 126 1.33 -2.70 -13.10
C LEU A 126 2.66 -2.52 -13.86
N PRO A 127 3.69 -1.84 -13.32
CA PRO A 127 4.97 -1.69 -14.04
C PRO A 127 5.75 -2.99 -14.30
N ALA A 128 5.39 -4.12 -13.66
CA ALA A 128 6.03 -5.41 -13.92
C ALA A 128 5.81 -5.89 -15.37
N PHE A 129 4.76 -5.40 -16.04
CA PHE A 129 4.51 -5.72 -17.45
C PHE A 129 5.58 -5.18 -18.40
N GLU A 130 6.35 -4.16 -17.99
CA GLU A 130 7.51 -3.70 -18.76
C GLU A 130 8.71 -4.65 -18.69
N LEU A 131 8.67 -5.62 -17.79
CA LEU A 131 9.70 -6.64 -17.58
C LEU A 131 9.31 -7.99 -18.21
N LEU A 132 8.08 -8.14 -18.72
CA LEU A 132 7.59 -9.36 -19.37
C LEU A 132 7.32 -9.09 -20.86
N PRO A 133 7.91 -9.87 -21.82
CA PRO A 133 7.60 -9.74 -23.23
C PRO A 133 6.10 -9.86 -23.51
N LYS A 134 5.58 -9.00 -24.38
CA LYS A 134 4.12 -8.90 -24.66
C LYS A 134 3.50 -10.21 -25.18
N MET A 135 4.29 -11.10 -25.78
CA MET A 135 3.84 -12.39 -26.28
C MET A 135 3.35 -13.35 -25.19
N TYR A 136 3.72 -13.12 -23.93
CA TYR A 136 3.27 -13.94 -22.79
C TYR A 136 2.02 -13.41 -22.09
N TRP A 137 1.57 -12.17 -22.38
CA TRP A 137 0.54 -11.49 -21.57
C TRP A 137 -0.83 -12.19 -21.58
N ASP A 138 -1.19 -12.90 -22.66
CA ASP A 138 -2.46 -13.60 -22.78
C ASP A 138 -2.39 -15.11 -22.42
N ASN A 139 -1.26 -15.56 -21.91
CA ASN A 139 -1.11 -16.94 -21.48
C ASN A 139 -1.93 -17.22 -20.20
N SER A 140 -2.55 -18.38 -20.14
CA SER A 140 -3.37 -18.80 -19.00
C SER A 140 -2.57 -19.05 -17.72
N ASN A 141 -1.24 -19.19 -17.82
CA ASN A 141 -0.34 -19.35 -16.68
C ASN A 141 0.21 -18.02 -16.14
N VAL A 142 -0.20 -16.87 -16.72
CA VAL A 142 0.18 -15.53 -16.24
C VAL A 142 -0.87 -15.02 -15.28
N TYR A 143 -0.42 -14.61 -14.09
CA TYR A 143 -1.21 -14.03 -13.02
C TYR A 143 -0.71 -12.63 -12.71
N TYR A 144 -1.62 -11.69 -12.63
CA TYR A 144 -1.32 -10.32 -12.24
C TYR A 144 -1.85 -10.03 -10.85
N ILE A 145 -0.98 -9.66 -9.91
CA ILE A 145 -1.37 -9.17 -8.61
C ILE A 145 -1.56 -7.65 -8.70
N CYS A 146 -2.82 -7.24 -8.71
CA CYS A 146 -3.25 -5.87 -8.81
C CYS A 146 -3.32 -5.25 -7.41
N GLN A 147 -2.28 -4.49 -7.05
CA GLN A 147 -2.26 -3.78 -5.76
C GLN A 147 -3.26 -2.62 -5.71
N ASN A 148 -3.50 -1.99 -6.86
CA ASN A 148 -4.47 -0.92 -7.06
C ASN A 148 -4.90 -0.91 -8.52
N ILE A 149 -6.08 -0.37 -8.80
CA ILE A 149 -6.41 0.09 -10.15
C ILE A 149 -5.69 1.41 -10.37
N GLU A 150 -4.54 1.34 -11.07
CA GLU A 150 -3.63 2.48 -11.23
C GLU A 150 -4.27 3.66 -11.99
N GLY A 151 -5.17 3.38 -12.91
CA GLY A 151 -5.97 4.41 -13.56
C GLY A 151 -6.81 5.22 -12.57
N LYS A 152 -7.36 4.59 -11.52
CA LYS A 152 -8.10 5.27 -10.46
C LYS A 152 -7.17 6.11 -9.57
N VAL A 153 -6.01 5.57 -9.20
CA VAL A 153 -4.98 6.31 -8.44
C VAL A 153 -4.55 7.56 -9.20
N ALA A 154 -4.30 7.42 -10.50
CA ALA A 154 -3.89 8.53 -11.36
C ALA A 154 -5.01 9.57 -11.51
N TYR A 155 -6.27 9.15 -11.60
CA TYR A 155 -7.44 10.03 -11.61
C TYR A 155 -7.54 10.86 -10.33
N ASP A 156 -7.48 10.21 -9.16
CA ASP A 156 -7.55 10.88 -7.87
C ASP A 156 -6.45 11.94 -7.73
N ASN A 157 -5.22 11.58 -8.12
CA ASN A 157 -4.09 12.52 -8.13
C ASN A 157 -4.29 13.71 -9.08
N ALA A 158 -4.89 13.48 -10.25
CA ALA A 158 -5.19 14.54 -11.22
C ALA A 158 -6.26 15.49 -10.70
N MET A 159 -7.35 14.95 -10.13
CA MET A 159 -8.45 15.76 -9.58
C MET A 159 -8.00 16.67 -8.45
N HIS A 160 -7.12 16.16 -7.56
CA HIS A 160 -6.58 16.98 -6.47
C HIS A 160 -5.70 18.14 -6.91
N LYS A 161 -5.08 18.03 -8.08
CA LYS A 161 -4.17 19.04 -8.62
C LYS A 161 -4.75 19.83 -9.77
N LEU A 162 -6.02 19.62 -10.11
CA LEU A 162 -6.67 20.15 -11.31
C LEU A 162 -6.50 21.68 -11.46
N PHE A 163 -6.55 22.42 -10.37
CA PHE A 163 -6.41 23.89 -10.36
C PHE A 163 -4.96 24.38 -10.14
N THR A 164 -3.96 23.50 -10.29
CA THR A 164 -2.55 23.87 -10.21
C THR A 164 -1.89 23.74 -11.58
N PHE A 165 -0.78 24.47 -11.82
CA PHE A 165 0.00 24.32 -13.05
C PHE A 165 0.46 22.87 -13.31
N SER A 166 0.72 22.11 -12.26
CA SER A 166 1.01 20.68 -12.34
C SER A 166 -0.19 19.81 -12.68
N GLY A 167 -1.42 20.31 -12.54
CA GLY A 167 -2.66 19.53 -12.76
C GLY A 167 -2.78 18.97 -14.17
N LEU A 168 -2.34 19.75 -15.19
CA LEU A 168 -2.34 19.27 -16.58
C LEU A 168 -1.42 18.04 -16.76
N ILE A 169 -0.25 18.04 -16.12
CA ILE A 169 0.69 16.91 -16.17
C ILE A 169 0.06 15.67 -15.54
N PHE A 170 -0.62 15.82 -14.39
CA PHE A 170 -1.32 14.71 -13.73
C PHE A 170 -2.51 14.20 -14.57
N LEU A 171 -3.21 15.09 -15.26
CA LEU A 171 -4.30 14.69 -16.15
C LEU A 171 -3.77 13.88 -17.35
N ILE A 172 -2.66 14.29 -17.96
CA ILE A 172 -2.00 13.54 -19.03
C ILE A 172 -1.54 12.17 -18.50
N GLU A 173 -0.93 12.10 -17.33
CA GLU A 173 -0.53 10.83 -16.72
C GLU A 173 -1.73 9.93 -16.39
N PHE A 174 -2.87 10.50 -15.97
CA PHE A 174 -4.11 9.74 -15.81
C PHE A 174 -4.55 9.07 -17.12
N PHE A 175 -4.63 9.82 -18.24
CA PHE A 175 -5.02 9.24 -19.52
C PHE A 175 -4.06 8.15 -19.99
N LYS A 176 -2.75 8.34 -19.83
CA LYS A 176 -1.74 7.34 -20.18
C LYS A 176 -1.89 6.09 -19.30
N THR A 177 -2.01 6.25 -18.00
CA THR A 177 -2.13 5.13 -17.05
C THR A 177 -3.40 4.33 -17.32
N ASN A 178 -4.53 5.01 -17.48
CA ASN A 178 -5.80 4.36 -17.74
C ASN A 178 -5.82 3.62 -19.09
N ASN A 179 -5.20 4.16 -20.15
CA ASN A 179 -5.11 3.51 -21.45
C ASN A 179 -4.16 2.30 -21.41
N TYR A 180 -3.00 2.45 -20.78
CA TYR A 180 -2.04 1.37 -20.64
C TYR A 180 -2.61 0.21 -19.79
N GLU A 181 -3.20 0.51 -18.65
CA GLU A 181 -3.84 -0.47 -17.78
C GLU A 181 -4.98 -1.20 -18.51
N LYS A 182 -5.79 -0.48 -19.29
CA LYS A 182 -6.82 -1.11 -20.16
C LYS A 182 -6.22 -2.05 -21.21
N GLU A 183 -5.10 -1.68 -21.84
CA GLU A 183 -4.40 -2.55 -22.80
C GLU A 183 -3.96 -3.86 -22.14
N VAL A 184 -3.35 -3.75 -20.96
CA VAL A 184 -2.88 -4.89 -20.16
C VAL A 184 -4.05 -5.79 -19.76
N LEU A 185 -5.03 -5.22 -19.06
CA LEU A 185 -6.15 -5.97 -18.49
C LEU A 185 -7.04 -6.67 -19.55
N LYS A 186 -7.11 -6.13 -20.77
CA LYS A 186 -7.85 -6.78 -21.87
C LYS A 186 -7.19 -8.07 -22.36
N LYS A 187 -5.87 -8.23 -22.15
CA LYS A 187 -5.12 -9.40 -22.59
C LYS A 187 -5.01 -10.48 -21.51
N LEU A 188 -5.11 -10.07 -20.25
CA LEU A 188 -4.95 -10.98 -19.12
C LEU A 188 -6.13 -11.93 -18.97
N LYS A 189 -5.82 -13.16 -18.56
CA LYS A 189 -6.80 -14.17 -18.17
C LYS A 189 -7.01 -14.24 -16.66
N ASN A 190 -5.96 -14.00 -15.88
CA ASN A 190 -6.02 -14.11 -14.42
C ASN A 190 -5.51 -12.84 -13.74
N THR A 191 -6.30 -12.30 -12.85
CA THR A 191 -5.93 -11.16 -12.00
C THR A 191 -6.31 -11.44 -10.56
N ILE A 192 -5.39 -11.19 -9.65
CA ILE A 192 -5.59 -11.27 -8.21
C ILE A 192 -5.62 -9.83 -7.69
N THR A 193 -6.69 -9.44 -7.04
CA THR A 193 -6.79 -8.14 -6.36
C THR A 193 -6.53 -8.31 -4.87
N ILE A 194 -6.02 -7.28 -4.23
CA ILE A 194 -5.85 -7.26 -2.77
C ILE A 194 -7.01 -6.55 -2.06
N SER A 195 -8.02 -6.09 -2.83
CA SER A 195 -9.18 -5.33 -2.36
C SER A 195 -10.44 -5.86 -3.04
N SER A 196 -11.50 -6.12 -2.27
CA SER A 196 -12.82 -6.48 -2.78
C SER A 196 -13.45 -5.38 -3.65
N VAL A 197 -13.14 -4.12 -3.35
CA VAL A 197 -13.60 -2.97 -4.15
C VAL A 197 -13.01 -3.04 -5.56
N ASP A 198 -11.70 -3.29 -5.67
CA ASP A 198 -11.03 -3.42 -6.97
C ASP A 198 -11.47 -4.69 -7.70
N GLU A 199 -11.70 -5.80 -6.99
CA GLU A 199 -12.29 -7.02 -7.54
C GLU A 199 -13.62 -6.74 -8.23
N ASN A 200 -14.54 -6.07 -7.54
CA ASN A 200 -15.85 -5.74 -8.06
C ASN A 200 -15.77 -4.84 -9.31
N ILE A 201 -14.88 -3.83 -9.30
CA ILE A 201 -14.66 -2.95 -10.45
C ILE A 201 -14.14 -3.76 -11.64
N LEU A 202 -13.14 -4.62 -11.44
CA LEU A 202 -12.55 -5.41 -12.52
C LEU A 202 -13.51 -6.46 -13.07
N LYS A 203 -14.26 -7.18 -12.24
CA LYS A 203 -15.29 -8.14 -12.65
C LYS A 203 -16.38 -7.49 -13.51
N HIS A 204 -16.82 -6.31 -13.14
CA HIS A 204 -17.82 -5.58 -13.93
C HIS A 204 -17.29 -5.11 -15.27
N LYS A 205 -16.03 -4.67 -15.32
CA LYS A 205 -15.43 -4.04 -16.51
C LYS A 205 -14.84 -5.05 -17.50
N TYR A 206 -14.32 -6.19 -17.01
CA TYR A 206 -13.59 -7.19 -17.80
C TYR A 206 -14.17 -8.59 -17.60
N LYS A 207 -15.32 -8.87 -18.22
CA LYS A 207 -16.10 -10.11 -18.05
C LYS A 207 -15.37 -11.41 -18.47
N SER A 208 -14.38 -11.31 -19.35
CA SER A 208 -13.60 -12.47 -19.85
C SER A 208 -12.39 -12.81 -18.94
N MET A 209 -12.06 -11.96 -17.98
CA MET A 209 -10.94 -12.13 -17.09
C MET A 209 -11.37 -12.82 -15.78
N HIS A 210 -10.65 -13.83 -15.37
CA HIS A 210 -10.84 -14.40 -14.04
C HIS A 210 -10.22 -13.46 -13.00
N VAL A 211 -11.05 -12.94 -12.10
CA VAL A 211 -10.63 -12.03 -11.03
C VAL A 211 -10.92 -12.68 -9.69
N THR A 212 -9.88 -12.82 -8.88
CA THR A 212 -9.97 -13.36 -7.52
C THR A 212 -9.47 -12.33 -6.52
N ASN A 213 -10.17 -12.17 -5.41
CA ASN A 213 -9.70 -11.32 -4.33
C ASN A 213 -8.84 -12.13 -3.35
N TYR A 214 -7.66 -11.63 -3.07
CA TYR A 214 -6.77 -12.14 -2.03
C TYR A 214 -6.41 -10.98 -1.09
N PRO A 215 -7.26 -10.70 -0.09
CA PRO A 215 -7.13 -9.51 0.74
C PRO A 215 -5.76 -9.46 1.41
N GLU A 216 -5.13 -8.28 1.35
CA GLU A 216 -3.91 -8.02 2.10
C GLU A 216 -4.25 -7.99 3.59
N PHE A 217 -3.39 -8.56 4.41
CA PHE A 217 -3.51 -8.53 5.85
C PHE A 217 -2.15 -8.48 6.53
N VAL A 218 -2.16 -8.20 7.81
CA VAL A 218 -0.97 -8.25 8.66
C VAL A 218 -1.20 -9.27 9.76
N HIS A 219 -0.23 -10.18 9.96
CA HIS A 219 -0.31 -11.15 11.04
C HIS A 219 -0.46 -10.45 12.40
N PRO A 220 -1.29 -10.99 13.30
CA PRO A 220 -1.42 -10.49 14.66
C PRO A 220 -0.06 -10.39 15.33
N LYS A 221 0.18 -9.29 16.01
CA LYS A 221 1.39 -9.10 16.79
C LYS A 221 1.34 -9.98 18.05
N THR A 222 2.50 -10.38 18.54
CA THR A 222 2.62 -11.15 19.79
C THR A 222 2.08 -10.34 20.97
N GLU A 223 2.45 -9.05 21.02
CA GLU A 223 1.90 -8.11 21.99
C GLU A 223 0.68 -7.42 21.40
N GLN A 224 -0.43 -7.49 22.10
CA GLN A 224 -1.72 -6.95 21.72
C GLN A 224 -2.02 -5.68 22.51
N TRP A 225 -2.90 -4.87 21.98
CA TRP A 225 -3.41 -3.68 22.65
C TRP A 225 -4.01 -4.04 24.02
N ILE A 226 -3.68 -3.26 25.05
CA ILE A 226 -4.10 -3.50 26.45
C ILE A 226 -4.95 -2.35 27.04
N GLY A 227 -5.07 -1.23 26.32
CA GLY A 227 -5.85 -0.08 26.77
C GLY A 227 -5.32 0.55 28.06
N LEU A 228 -4.22 1.29 27.97
CA LEU A 228 -3.59 1.96 29.13
C LEU A 228 -4.45 3.04 29.75
N ASN A 229 -5.54 3.45 29.11
CA ASN A 229 -6.46 4.50 29.56
C ASN A 229 -5.76 5.86 29.79
N LYS A 230 -4.79 6.17 28.93
CA LYS A 230 -4.02 7.42 28.94
C LYS A 230 -4.63 8.52 28.08
N LYS A 231 -5.78 8.23 27.46
CA LYS A 231 -6.45 9.09 26.49
C LYS A 231 -5.54 9.53 25.34
N THR A 232 -4.77 8.58 24.81
CA THR A 232 -3.78 8.84 23.78
C THR A 232 -4.25 8.33 22.42
N ILE A 233 -4.21 9.20 21.41
CA ILE A 233 -4.55 8.90 20.02
C ILE A 233 -3.26 8.75 19.22
N LEU A 234 -3.18 7.76 18.35
CA LEU A 234 -2.03 7.54 17.45
C LEU A 234 -2.41 7.81 15.99
N PHE A 235 -1.64 8.68 15.34
CA PHE A 235 -1.64 8.85 13.88
C PHE A 235 -0.32 8.36 13.30
N VAL A 236 -0.38 7.53 12.24
CA VAL A 236 0.81 7.05 11.53
C VAL A 236 0.71 7.43 10.05
N GLY A 237 1.72 8.15 9.55
CA GLY A 237 1.77 8.50 8.12
C GLY A 237 2.88 9.48 7.75
N ALA A 238 3.59 9.16 6.65
CA ALA A 238 4.61 10.06 6.12
C ALA A 238 3.97 11.22 5.34
N SER A 239 4.42 12.45 5.56
CA SER A 239 3.96 13.66 4.86
C SER A 239 4.38 13.73 3.38
N THR A 240 5.30 12.87 2.95
CA THR A 240 5.69 12.72 1.55
C THR A 240 4.58 12.14 0.68
N TYR A 241 3.64 11.38 1.30
CA TYR A 241 2.44 10.90 0.65
C TYR A 241 1.29 11.85 0.93
N TYR A 242 0.77 12.52 -0.11
CA TYR A 242 -0.20 13.60 0.00
C TYR A 242 -1.46 13.25 0.83
N PRO A 243 -2.11 12.08 0.66
CA PRO A 243 -3.26 11.72 1.49
C PRO A 243 -2.99 11.71 3.00
N ASN A 244 -1.77 11.32 3.42
CA ASN A 244 -1.38 11.38 4.83
C ASN A 244 -1.20 12.83 5.30
N LYS A 245 -0.54 13.65 4.47
CA LYS A 245 -0.33 15.07 4.77
C LYS A 245 -1.66 15.81 4.92
N ASP A 246 -2.57 15.60 3.98
CA ASP A 246 -3.91 16.20 4.00
C ASP A 246 -4.71 15.76 5.24
N ALA A 247 -4.73 14.46 5.52
CA ALA A 247 -5.40 13.89 6.70
C ALA A 247 -4.85 14.46 8.01
N LEU A 248 -3.52 14.56 8.14
CA LEU A 248 -2.86 15.10 9.33
C LEU A 248 -3.15 16.60 9.51
N ILE A 249 -3.10 17.39 8.43
CA ILE A 249 -3.42 18.83 8.49
C ILE A 249 -4.87 19.02 8.93
N TRP A 250 -5.81 18.26 8.38
CA TRP A 250 -7.20 18.31 8.80
C TRP A 250 -7.36 17.93 10.28
N LEU A 251 -6.72 16.84 10.70
CA LEU A 251 -6.78 16.38 12.08
C LEU A 251 -6.31 17.50 13.04
N VAL A 252 -5.12 18.03 12.81
CA VAL A 252 -4.49 19.01 13.71
C VAL A 252 -5.15 20.39 13.65
N LYS A 253 -5.65 20.83 12.47
CA LYS A 253 -6.27 22.17 12.32
C LYS A 253 -7.75 22.22 12.61
N LYS A 254 -8.47 21.13 12.32
CA LYS A 254 -9.94 21.17 12.34
C LYS A 254 -10.53 20.30 13.46
N CYS A 255 -10.02 19.09 13.66
CA CYS A 255 -10.62 18.12 14.56
C CYS A 255 -10.00 18.19 15.97
N PHE A 256 -8.69 18.15 16.09
CA PHE A 256 -7.99 18.07 17.39
C PHE A 256 -8.22 19.30 18.30
N PRO A 257 -8.31 20.54 17.78
CA PRO A 257 -8.68 21.69 18.62
C PRO A 257 -10.09 21.58 19.24
N LEU A 258 -11.02 20.91 18.56
CA LEU A 258 -12.35 20.63 19.09
C LEU A 258 -12.31 19.54 20.16
N ILE A 259 -11.49 18.50 19.93
CA ILE A 259 -11.21 17.46 20.94
C ILE A 259 -10.66 18.09 22.20
N GLN A 260 -9.64 18.96 22.09
CA GLN A 260 -9.01 19.64 23.22
C GLN A 260 -9.98 20.58 24.00
N LYS A 261 -10.99 21.15 23.31
CA LYS A 261 -12.04 21.92 23.96
C LYS A 261 -13.02 21.07 24.75
N MET A 262 -13.26 19.83 24.31
CA MET A 262 -14.19 18.89 24.95
C MET A 262 -13.50 18.11 26.08
N ASP A 263 -12.23 17.72 25.88
CA ASP A 263 -11.40 17.01 26.86
C ASP A 263 -9.92 17.36 26.64
N SER A 264 -9.38 18.19 27.52
CA SER A 264 -8.00 18.71 27.45
C SER A 264 -6.93 17.65 27.75
N ASP A 265 -7.29 16.51 28.35
CA ASP A 265 -6.35 15.47 28.72
C ASP A 265 -5.96 14.58 27.55
N ILE A 266 -6.73 14.62 26.46
CA ILE A 266 -6.47 13.81 25.28
C ILE A 266 -5.18 14.27 24.61
N ARG A 267 -4.31 13.31 24.26
CA ARG A 267 -3.03 13.53 23.59
C ARG A 267 -3.01 12.92 22.20
N LEU A 268 -2.23 13.49 21.30
CA LEU A 268 -2.03 12.99 19.94
C LEU A 268 -0.55 12.69 19.69
N ILE A 269 -0.24 11.43 19.40
CA ILE A 269 1.08 10.99 18.90
C ILE A 269 1.04 10.95 17.38
N VAL A 270 2.03 11.57 16.72
CA VAL A 270 2.20 11.59 15.26
C VAL A 270 3.51 10.93 14.88
N CYS A 271 3.45 9.76 14.25
CA CYS A 271 4.60 9.06 13.70
C CYS A 271 4.67 9.18 12.17
N GLY A 272 5.87 9.24 11.61
CA GLY A 272 6.13 9.31 10.17
C GLY A 272 6.20 10.72 9.59
N THR A 273 5.79 11.74 10.30
CA THR A 273 5.82 13.14 9.86
C THR A 273 6.49 14.03 10.88
N LYS A 274 7.52 14.76 10.44
CA LYS A 274 8.13 15.84 11.24
C LYS A 274 7.28 17.09 11.17
N LEU A 275 7.20 17.83 12.29
CA LEU A 275 6.44 19.08 12.36
C LEU A 275 6.89 20.08 11.28
N GLU A 276 8.21 20.18 11.02
CA GLU A 276 8.78 21.10 10.04
C GLU A 276 8.21 20.89 8.63
N ALA A 277 7.89 19.64 8.26
CA ALA A 277 7.34 19.30 6.94
C ALA A 277 5.94 19.87 6.68
N ILE A 278 5.21 20.22 7.74
CA ILE A 278 3.83 20.73 7.67
C ILE A 278 3.64 22.06 8.41
N LYS A 279 4.70 22.61 9.03
CA LYS A 279 4.65 23.79 9.90
C LYS A 279 3.96 24.99 9.23
N SER A 280 4.28 25.27 7.97
CA SER A 280 3.64 26.36 7.22
C SER A 280 2.14 26.16 7.03
N SER A 281 1.69 24.92 6.96
CA SER A 281 0.26 24.58 6.86
C SER A 281 -0.47 24.67 8.20
N LEU A 282 0.24 24.74 9.32
CA LEU A 282 -0.31 24.76 10.68
C LEU A 282 -0.24 26.14 11.35
N ASN A 283 0.10 27.21 10.61
CA ASN A 283 0.19 28.56 11.16
C ASN A 283 -1.10 28.94 11.93
N GLY A 284 -0.93 29.49 13.12
CA GLY A 284 -2.03 29.90 14.01
C GLY A 284 -2.77 28.74 14.71
N THR A 285 -2.28 27.49 14.59
CA THR A 285 -2.88 26.33 15.26
C THR A 285 -2.12 26.01 16.55
N SER A 286 -2.85 25.84 17.67
CA SER A 286 -2.26 25.32 18.90
C SER A 286 -1.84 23.87 18.71
N LEU A 287 -0.61 23.55 19.10
CA LEU A 287 -0.04 22.20 19.07
C LEU A 287 0.10 21.62 20.48
N CYS A 288 -0.62 22.16 21.45
CA CYS A 288 -0.66 21.61 22.79
C CYS A 288 -1.12 20.14 22.73
N ASN A 289 -0.46 19.28 23.51
CA ASN A 289 -0.74 17.84 23.56
C ASN A 289 -0.57 17.08 22.20
N VAL A 290 0.19 17.64 21.24
CA VAL A 290 0.58 16.96 20.00
C VAL A 290 2.07 16.63 20.02
N ASP A 291 2.40 15.33 20.04
CA ASP A 291 3.77 14.80 20.02
C ASP A 291 4.16 14.35 18.62
N PHE A 292 5.02 15.12 17.93
CA PHE A 292 5.54 14.80 16.59
C PHE A 292 6.85 14.03 16.68
N ARG A 293 6.79 12.70 16.60
CA ARG A 293 7.97 11.81 16.67
C ARG A 293 8.78 11.72 15.38
N GLY A 294 8.21 12.17 14.26
CA GLY A 294 8.87 12.07 12.98
C GLY A 294 8.98 10.63 12.48
N PHE A 295 10.03 10.33 11.70
CA PHE A 295 10.33 8.96 11.32
C PHE A 295 10.84 8.20 12.54
N VAL A 296 10.22 7.06 12.81
CA VAL A 296 10.53 6.19 13.96
C VAL A 296 10.95 4.80 13.46
N SER A 297 11.76 4.10 14.22
CA SER A 297 12.10 2.70 14.00
C SER A 297 10.87 1.78 14.24
N ASP A 298 10.94 0.54 13.77
CA ASP A 298 9.85 -0.43 13.98
C ASP A 298 9.59 -0.66 15.48
N SER A 299 10.63 -0.68 16.30
CA SER A 299 10.49 -0.81 17.75
C SER A 299 9.86 0.40 18.42
N GLU A 300 10.12 1.61 17.91
CA GLU A 300 9.48 2.84 18.39
C GLU A 300 8.04 2.93 17.92
N LEU A 301 7.74 2.51 16.67
CA LEU A 301 6.38 2.42 16.16
C LEU A 301 5.56 1.41 16.96
N HIS A 302 6.14 0.25 17.28
CA HIS A 302 5.53 -0.74 18.16
C HIS A 302 5.18 -0.12 19.53
N ARG A 303 6.13 0.57 20.16
CA ARG A 303 5.87 1.27 21.43
C ARG A 303 4.75 2.31 21.31
N ALA A 304 4.71 3.07 20.21
CA ALA A 304 3.64 4.04 19.98
C ALA A 304 2.24 3.38 19.90
N HIS A 305 2.13 2.21 19.26
CA HIS A 305 0.89 1.43 19.26
C HIS A 305 0.51 0.95 20.65
N MET A 306 1.49 0.51 21.47
CA MET A 306 1.22 0.04 22.83
C MET A 306 0.93 1.18 23.81
N GLU A 307 1.42 2.39 23.57
CA GLU A 307 1.15 3.58 24.38
C GLU A 307 -0.24 4.18 24.14
N ALA A 308 -0.81 3.98 22.95
CA ALA A 308 -2.02 4.65 22.54
C ALA A 308 -3.30 3.82 22.81
N ASP A 309 -4.39 4.51 23.10
CA ASP A 309 -5.68 3.89 23.37
C ASP A 309 -6.53 3.79 22.09
N LEU A 310 -6.29 4.66 21.09
CA LEU A 310 -7.08 4.74 19.87
C LEU A 310 -6.18 5.06 18.67
N PHE A 311 -6.30 4.27 17.61
CA PHE A 311 -5.69 4.59 16.31
C PHE A 311 -6.60 5.49 15.50
N ILE A 312 -6.05 6.52 14.81
CA ILE A 312 -6.85 7.43 13.99
C ILE A 312 -6.37 7.44 12.53
N CYS A 313 -7.33 7.28 11.59
CA CYS A 313 -7.06 7.34 10.16
C CYS A 313 -8.10 8.21 9.42
N PRO A 314 -7.95 9.54 9.38
CA PRO A 314 -8.91 10.45 8.75
C PRO A 314 -8.63 10.65 7.25
N ILE A 315 -8.17 9.63 6.55
CA ILE A 315 -7.87 9.66 5.11
C ILE A 315 -9.18 9.60 4.31
N VAL A 316 -9.34 10.50 3.35
CA VAL A 316 -10.45 10.50 2.37
C VAL A 316 -9.94 10.47 0.93
N LEU A 317 -8.64 10.31 0.74
CA LEU A 317 -7.95 10.39 -0.55
C LEU A 317 -7.09 9.15 -0.78
N GLY A 318 -6.92 8.83 -2.05
CA GLY A 318 -6.08 7.70 -2.48
C GLY A 318 -6.82 6.37 -2.41
N SER A 319 -6.66 5.58 -3.47
CA SER A 319 -7.19 4.23 -3.61
C SER A 319 -6.35 3.19 -2.87
N GLY A 320 -6.82 1.97 -2.86
CA GLY A 320 -6.16 0.82 -2.27
C GLY A 320 -6.27 0.73 -0.74
N ILE A 321 -5.87 -0.41 -0.22
CA ILE A 321 -5.91 -0.71 1.22
C ILE A 321 -4.93 0.18 1.99
N LYS A 322 -5.35 0.66 3.15
CA LYS A 322 -4.51 1.47 4.03
C LYS A 322 -3.76 0.57 5.00
N LEU A 323 -2.54 0.15 4.64
CA LEU A 323 -1.75 -0.79 5.44
C LEU A 323 -1.54 -0.36 6.91
N LYS A 324 -1.57 0.93 7.20
CA LYS A 324 -1.52 1.44 8.57
C LYS A 324 -2.75 1.06 9.40
N VAL A 325 -3.92 0.89 8.74
CA VAL A 325 -5.14 0.38 9.38
C VAL A 325 -4.99 -1.11 9.63
N LEU A 326 -4.48 -1.88 8.66
CA LEU A 326 -4.15 -3.30 8.87
C LEU A 326 -3.12 -3.49 10.00
N GLU A 327 -2.16 -2.58 10.10
CA GLU A 327 -1.19 -2.60 11.19
C GLU A 327 -1.85 -2.37 12.55
N ALA A 328 -2.76 -1.40 12.68
CA ALA A 328 -3.55 -1.20 13.90
C ALA A 328 -4.43 -2.43 14.22
N ILE A 329 -5.04 -3.07 13.19
CA ILE A 329 -5.78 -4.32 13.34
C ILE A 329 -4.88 -5.44 13.88
N SER A 330 -3.63 -5.53 13.41
CA SER A 330 -2.68 -6.55 13.89
C SER A 330 -2.35 -6.46 15.38
N TYR A 331 -2.54 -5.28 15.98
CA TYR A 331 -2.46 -5.05 17.42
C TYR A 331 -3.81 -5.23 18.11
N SER A 332 -4.90 -5.52 17.40
CA SER A 332 -6.28 -5.45 17.89
C SER A 332 -6.63 -4.10 18.52
N MET A 333 -6.00 -3.03 18.02
CA MET A 333 -6.16 -1.68 18.54
C MET A 333 -7.47 -1.06 18.05
N PRO A 334 -8.31 -0.44 18.90
CA PRO A 334 -9.50 0.29 18.49
C PRO A 334 -9.18 1.37 17.45
N ILE A 335 -10.06 1.53 16.44
CA ILE A 335 -9.81 2.36 15.27
C ILE A 335 -10.90 3.38 15.07
N ALA A 336 -10.52 4.65 14.97
CA ALA A 336 -11.33 5.75 14.49
C ALA A 336 -10.93 6.07 13.04
N ALA A 337 -11.81 5.84 12.08
CA ALA A 337 -11.49 5.98 10.66
C ALA A 337 -12.65 6.60 9.86
N THR A 338 -12.33 7.11 8.67
CA THR A 338 -13.30 7.44 7.62
C THR A 338 -13.68 6.17 6.84
N SER A 339 -14.77 6.21 6.08
CA SER A 339 -15.15 5.12 5.17
C SER A 339 -14.04 4.80 4.16
N GLU A 340 -13.40 5.82 3.57
CA GLU A 340 -12.31 5.65 2.61
C GLU A 340 -11.06 5.03 3.22
N ALA A 341 -10.81 5.28 4.51
CA ALA A 341 -9.69 4.65 5.20
C ALA A 341 -9.91 3.15 5.42
N LEU A 342 -11.16 2.69 5.44
CA LEU A 342 -11.56 1.30 5.63
C LEU A 342 -11.78 0.55 4.30
N ASN A 343 -11.73 1.23 3.16
CA ASN A 343 -11.94 0.61 1.86
C ASN A 343 -11.00 -0.59 1.62
N GLY A 344 -11.59 -1.72 1.26
CA GLY A 344 -10.90 -2.98 1.01
C GLY A 344 -10.55 -3.81 2.26
N ILE A 345 -10.98 -3.35 3.46
CA ILE A 345 -10.81 -4.07 4.72
C ILE A 345 -12.20 -4.63 5.12
N ASP A 346 -12.57 -5.77 4.55
CA ASP A 346 -13.92 -6.34 4.70
C ASP A 346 -13.95 -7.55 5.64
N PHE A 347 -12.78 -8.01 6.08
CA PHE A 347 -12.66 -9.18 6.94
C PHE A 347 -12.85 -8.88 8.43
N VAL A 348 -12.91 -7.60 8.81
CA VAL A 348 -13.26 -7.12 10.16
C VAL A 348 -14.31 -6.02 10.06
N LYS A 349 -15.20 -5.97 11.03
CA LYS A 349 -16.28 -4.96 11.07
C LYS A 349 -15.84 -3.72 11.86
N ILE A 350 -15.46 -2.68 11.14
CA ILE A 350 -15.11 -1.38 11.71
C ILE A 350 -16.12 -0.35 11.19
N ASN A 351 -16.87 0.27 12.08
CA ASN A 351 -17.79 1.35 11.71
C ASN A 351 -17.01 2.67 11.55
N PRO A 352 -17.16 3.41 10.45
CA PRO A 352 -16.53 4.71 10.29
C PRO A 352 -17.17 5.72 11.25
N ILE A 353 -16.34 6.42 12.01
CA ILE A 353 -16.78 7.44 12.98
C ILE A 353 -16.21 8.82 12.69
N LEU A 354 -15.38 8.94 11.65
CA LEU A 354 -14.78 10.20 11.21
C LEU A 354 -15.46 10.72 9.95
N PHE A 355 -15.86 11.98 9.99
CA PHE A 355 -16.52 12.70 8.90
C PHE A 355 -15.73 13.97 8.62
N ARG A 356 -15.05 14.03 7.47
CA ARG A 356 -14.15 15.13 7.09
C ARG A 356 -14.90 16.45 6.84
N ASP A 357 -16.14 16.37 6.44
CA ASP A 357 -17.08 17.48 6.26
C ASP A 357 -17.63 18.02 7.59
N ASN A 358 -17.58 17.21 8.66
CA ASN A 358 -18.05 17.60 9.99
C ASN A 358 -17.04 17.25 11.09
N ALA A 359 -16.06 18.16 11.29
CA ALA A 359 -15.03 17.98 12.31
C ALA A 359 -15.59 17.95 13.75
N TYR A 360 -16.73 18.60 14.01
CA TYR A 360 -17.35 18.61 15.33
C TYR A 360 -17.94 17.24 15.70
N ILE A 361 -18.67 16.61 14.78
CA ILE A 361 -19.19 15.24 14.96
C ILE A 361 -18.02 14.26 15.15
N SER A 362 -16.99 14.36 14.31
CA SER A 362 -15.79 13.53 14.44
C SER A 362 -15.11 13.69 15.81
N ALA A 363 -14.92 14.91 16.27
CA ALA A 363 -14.35 15.20 17.58
C ALA A 363 -15.22 14.62 18.72
N SER A 364 -16.53 14.82 18.66
CA SER A 364 -17.47 14.29 19.64
C SER A 364 -17.44 12.76 19.70
N ASN A 365 -17.39 12.07 18.54
CA ASN A 365 -17.31 10.63 18.47
C ASN A 365 -15.99 10.12 19.09
N ILE A 366 -14.86 10.79 18.77
CA ILE A 366 -13.56 10.43 19.35
C ILE A 366 -13.58 10.60 20.87
N VAL A 367 -14.05 11.74 21.38
CA VAL A 367 -14.09 12.02 22.82
C VAL A 367 -14.98 11.01 23.56
N LYS A 368 -16.15 10.68 23.00
CA LYS A 368 -17.01 9.65 23.56
C LYS A 368 -16.32 8.30 23.61
N LEU A 369 -15.72 7.87 22.50
CA LEU A 369 -15.10 6.56 22.39
C LEU A 369 -13.89 6.44 23.32
N ILE A 370 -12.98 7.41 23.34
CA ILE A 370 -11.74 7.33 24.13
C ILE A 370 -12.00 7.36 25.65
N ASN A 371 -13.15 7.92 26.06
CA ASN A 371 -13.58 7.94 27.46
C ASN A 371 -14.44 6.71 27.86
N ASP A 372 -14.82 5.87 26.90
CA ASP A 372 -15.55 4.62 27.15
C ASP A 372 -14.62 3.41 27.07
N LYS A 373 -14.00 3.10 28.21
CA LYS A 373 -13.08 1.96 28.29
C LYS A 373 -13.73 0.63 27.95
N ALA A 374 -14.99 0.44 28.32
CA ALA A 374 -15.72 -0.80 28.04
C ALA A 374 -15.93 -0.97 26.55
N GLN A 375 -16.30 0.12 25.85
CA GLN A 375 -16.46 0.11 24.40
C GLN A 375 -15.11 -0.12 23.67
N LEU A 376 -14.03 0.52 24.12
CA LEU A 376 -12.69 0.27 23.56
C LEU A 376 -12.29 -1.19 23.71
N THR A 377 -12.49 -1.79 24.88
CA THR A 377 -12.19 -3.22 25.13
C THR A 377 -13.01 -4.12 24.20
N THR A 378 -14.31 -3.89 24.11
CA THR A 378 -15.21 -4.66 23.21
C THR A 378 -14.77 -4.55 21.74
N LEU A 379 -14.38 -3.35 21.26
CA LEU A 379 -13.87 -3.18 19.89
C LEU A 379 -12.58 -3.96 19.67
N SER A 380 -11.67 -3.94 20.65
CA SER A 380 -10.41 -4.69 20.57
C SER A 380 -10.65 -6.21 20.52
N GLU A 381 -11.53 -6.73 21.35
CA GLU A 381 -11.90 -8.15 21.38
C GLU A 381 -12.55 -8.60 20.07
N ASN A 382 -13.47 -7.80 19.51
CA ASN A 382 -14.09 -8.06 18.22
C ASN A 382 -13.05 -8.10 17.10
N LEU A 383 -12.13 -7.13 17.04
CA LEU A 383 -11.04 -7.11 16.05
C LEU A 383 -10.18 -8.37 16.15
N LYS A 384 -9.84 -8.80 17.37
CA LYS A 384 -9.04 -10.01 17.62
C LYS A 384 -9.77 -11.27 17.15
N GLU A 385 -11.04 -11.40 17.47
CA GLU A 385 -11.86 -12.57 17.08
C GLU A 385 -12.04 -12.64 15.56
N GLU A 386 -12.47 -11.54 14.93
CA GLU A 386 -12.72 -11.49 13.50
C GLU A 386 -11.44 -11.70 12.69
N THR A 387 -10.31 -11.10 13.11
CA THR A 387 -9.00 -11.32 12.49
C THR A 387 -8.56 -12.79 12.62
N SER A 388 -8.75 -13.41 13.78
CA SER A 388 -8.41 -14.82 14.01
C SER A 388 -9.24 -15.75 13.14
N ARG A 389 -10.54 -15.47 12.99
CA ARG A 389 -11.45 -16.20 12.10
C ARG A 389 -11.00 -16.06 10.64
N PHE A 390 -10.74 -14.83 10.18
CA PHE A 390 -10.28 -14.58 8.83
C PHE A 390 -9.00 -15.35 8.50
N ILE A 391 -8.00 -15.34 9.40
CA ILE A 391 -6.73 -16.05 9.18
C ILE A 391 -6.96 -17.57 9.10
N LYS A 392 -7.84 -18.12 9.92
CA LYS A 392 -8.18 -19.55 9.90
C LYS A 392 -8.86 -19.96 8.59
N ASP A 393 -9.73 -19.10 8.07
CA ASP A 393 -10.54 -19.39 6.88
C ASP A 393 -9.86 -18.95 5.58
N ARG A 394 -8.72 -18.25 5.67
CA ARG A 394 -8.00 -17.73 4.51
C ARG A 394 -7.29 -18.86 3.77
N ILE A 395 -7.57 -18.98 2.48
CA ILE A 395 -6.82 -19.86 1.59
C ILE A 395 -5.36 -19.41 1.47
N ALA A 396 -4.46 -20.34 1.19
CA ALA A 396 -3.07 -19.98 0.90
C ALA A 396 -2.96 -19.30 -0.46
N LEU A 397 -1.98 -18.39 -0.63
CA LEU A 397 -1.73 -17.75 -1.94
C LEU A 397 -1.49 -18.80 -3.04
N THR A 398 -0.90 -19.93 -2.68
CA THR A 398 -0.61 -21.03 -3.60
C THR A 398 -1.86 -21.69 -4.19
N GLU A 399 -2.95 -21.73 -3.46
CA GLU A 399 -4.23 -22.29 -3.90
C GLU A 399 -4.87 -21.48 -5.05
N LEU A 400 -4.50 -20.19 -5.18
CA LEU A 400 -4.98 -19.35 -6.28
C LEU A 400 -4.35 -19.72 -7.65
N PHE A 401 -3.32 -20.52 -7.63
CA PHE A 401 -2.57 -20.91 -8.84
C PHE A 401 -2.88 -22.36 -9.26
N GLU A 402 -3.70 -23.08 -8.49
CA GLU A 402 -4.16 -24.43 -8.83
C GLU A 402 -5.36 -24.38 -9.78
#